data_b935b4166cedd7589e898dceb4060956
#
_entry.id   b935b4166cedd7589e898dceb4060956
#
_cell.length_a   1.000
_cell.length_b   1.000
_cell.length_c   1.000
_cell.angle_alpha   90.00
_cell.angle_beta   90.00
_cell.angle_gamma   90.00
#
_symmetry.space_group_name_H-M   'P 1'
#
loop_
_entity.id
_entity.type
_entity.pdbx_description
1 polymer ?
#
loop_
_entity_poly.entity_id
_entity_poly.type
_entity_poly.pdbx_seq_one_letter_code
_entity_poly.pdbx_strand_id
1 'polypeptide(L)'
;MASGLAQVVPLAFASGLNIYATVAVLGICAHYRLVDLPPQFRAFDHPAIIAAALALYAVEFVADKIPWFDSVWDAVHTIVRPIGGALVAATALGATSPVATALAALLGGSIAMTTHVTKAGTRAAANTSPEPFSNWVLSVGEDVVAVGISYAALNHPIAAAAVAIMLLALFIATASLIVRWARRRFARQHLYKKCSS
;
A
#
# COMPACT_ATOMS: atom_id res chain seq x y z
N MET A 1 6.95 -23.19 -2.32
CA MET A 1 5.58 -22.91 -1.81
C MET A 1 5.59 -22.09 -0.52
N ALA A 2 6.37 -22.46 0.51
CA ALA A 2 6.37 -21.71 1.77
C ALA A 2 6.85 -20.24 1.62
N SER A 3 7.84 -19.97 0.80
CA SER A 3 8.34 -18.63 0.52
C SER A 3 7.30 -17.75 -0.18
N GLY A 4 6.57 -18.27 -1.17
CA GLY A 4 5.54 -17.54 -1.89
C GLY A 4 4.40 -17.08 -0.97
N LEU A 5 3.91 -17.96 -0.10
CA LEU A 5 2.90 -17.62 0.90
C LEU A 5 3.37 -16.51 1.84
N ALA A 6 4.62 -16.56 2.29
CA ALA A 6 5.19 -15.53 3.16
C ALA A 6 5.38 -14.18 2.45
N GLN A 7 5.47 -14.15 1.11
CA GLN A 7 5.59 -12.93 0.30
C GLN A 7 4.25 -12.25 0.03
N VAL A 8 3.12 -12.97 0.08
CA VAL A 8 1.78 -12.42 -0.22
C VAL A 8 1.45 -11.21 0.65
N VAL A 9 1.57 -11.34 1.96
CA VAL A 9 1.17 -10.29 2.91
C VAL A 9 2.03 -9.03 2.78
N PRO A 10 3.38 -9.11 2.84
CA PRO A 10 4.21 -7.91 2.78
C PRO A 10 4.14 -7.20 1.42
N LEU A 11 4.08 -7.93 0.31
CA LEU A 11 3.96 -7.31 -1.01
C LEU A 11 2.59 -6.68 -1.24
N ALA A 12 1.52 -7.28 -0.73
CA ALA A 12 0.19 -6.69 -0.76
C ALA A 12 0.12 -5.42 0.11
N PHE A 13 0.73 -5.43 1.30
CA PHE A 13 0.83 -4.26 2.16
C PHE A 13 1.60 -3.12 1.48
N ALA A 14 2.78 -3.41 0.92
CA ALA A 14 3.59 -2.44 0.19
C ALA A 14 2.84 -1.85 -1.01
N SER A 15 2.11 -2.70 -1.78
CA SER A 15 1.26 -2.28 -2.89
C SER A 15 0.14 -1.33 -2.46
N GLY A 16 -0.38 -1.48 -1.25
CA GLY A 16 -1.35 -0.57 -0.67
C GLY A 16 -0.77 0.79 -0.28
N LEU A 17 0.53 0.86 0.05
CA LEU A 17 1.24 2.11 0.30
C LEU A 17 1.61 2.82 -1.00
N ASN A 18 2.32 2.11 -1.89
CA ASN A 18 2.75 2.59 -3.19
C ASN A 18 2.94 1.40 -4.15
N ILE A 19 1.95 1.18 -5.03
CA ILE A 19 1.96 0.07 -5.98
C ILE A 19 3.10 0.19 -6.98
N TYR A 20 3.41 1.40 -7.43
CA TYR A 20 4.43 1.65 -8.44
C TYR A 20 5.83 1.43 -7.89
N ALA A 21 6.10 1.88 -6.66
CA ALA A 21 7.34 1.59 -5.96
C ALA A 21 7.52 0.07 -5.76
N THR A 22 6.45 -0.63 -5.37
CA THR A 22 6.48 -2.09 -5.21
C THR A 22 6.82 -2.79 -6.53
N VAL A 23 6.13 -2.46 -7.64
CA VAL A 23 6.39 -3.04 -8.95
C VAL A 23 7.79 -2.68 -9.46
N ALA A 24 8.25 -1.45 -9.24
CA ALA A 24 9.60 -1.03 -9.60
C ALA A 24 10.67 -1.84 -8.86
N VAL A 25 10.52 -2.06 -7.54
CA VAL A 25 11.44 -2.90 -6.75
C VAL A 25 11.46 -4.33 -7.28
N LEU A 26 10.29 -4.94 -7.52
CA LEU A 26 10.19 -6.29 -8.08
C LEU A 26 10.87 -6.38 -9.43
N GLY A 27 10.60 -5.43 -10.33
CA GLY A 27 11.17 -5.39 -11.67
C GLY A 27 12.68 -5.18 -11.66
N ILE A 28 13.19 -4.23 -10.88
CA ILE A 28 14.63 -3.94 -10.76
C ILE A 28 15.36 -5.15 -10.17
N CYS A 29 14.84 -5.75 -9.10
CA CYS A 29 15.46 -6.93 -8.49
C CYS A 29 15.48 -8.13 -9.43
N ALA A 30 14.43 -8.31 -10.25
CA ALA A 30 14.37 -9.37 -11.26
C ALA A 30 15.37 -9.11 -12.40
N HIS A 31 15.39 -7.88 -12.94
CA HIS A 31 16.19 -7.50 -14.09
C HIS A 31 17.71 -7.56 -13.82
N TYR A 32 18.13 -6.97 -12.71
CA TYR A 32 19.54 -6.93 -12.32
C TYR A 32 19.98 -8.13 -11.49
N ARG A 33 19.10 -9.11 -11.27
CA ARG A 33 19.37 -10.32 -10.47
C ARG A 33 19.95 -9.99 -9.09
N LEU A 34 19.42 -8.96 -8.45
CA LEU A 34 19.89 -8.51 -7.13
C LEU A 34 19.52 -9.53 -6.04
N VAL A 35 18.57 -10.39 -6.30
CA VAL A 35 18.08 -11.45 -5.42
C VAL A 35 17.73 -12.66 -6.29
N ASP A 36 17.93 -13.87 -5.77
CA ASP A 36 17.46 -15.10 -6.42
C ASP A 36 15.94 -15.19 -6.34
N LEU A 37 15.28 -14.68 -7.38
CA LEU A 37 13.83 -14.61 -7.44
C LEU A 37 13.22 -15.88 -8.07
N PRO A 38 12.14 -16.40 -7.48
CA PRO A 38 11.35 -17.44 -8.09
C PRO A 38 10.86 -17.05 -9.49
N PRO A 39 10.67 -18.04 -10.42
CA PRO A 39 10.35 -17.76 -11.82
C PRO A 39 9.11 -16.91 -12.06
N GLN A 40 8.14 -16.94 -11.15
CA GLN A 40 6.91 -16.16 -11.26
C GLN A 40 7.16 -14.64 -11.27
N PHE A 41 8.24 -14.15 -10.68
CA PHE A 41 8.57 -12.72 -10.68
C PHE A 41 9.15 -12.22 -12.01
N ARG A 42 9.47 -13.12 -12.96
CA ARG A 42 9.87 -12.74 -14.32
C ARG A 42 8.79 -11.92 -15.04
N ALA A 43 7.54 -11.98 -14.61
CA ALA A 43 6.49 -11.12 -15.14
C ALA A 43 6.81 -9.63 -14.99
N PHE A 44 7.60 -9.25 -13.97
CA PHE A 44 8.03 -7.87 -13.73
C PHE A 44 9.35 -7.51 -14.41
N ASP A 45 10.11 -8.49 -14.95
CA ASP A 45 11.41 -8.32 -15.60
C ASP A 45 11.29 -7.83 -17.07
N HIS A 46 10.42 -6.87 -17.30
CA HIS A 46 10.30 -6.27 -18.63
C HIS A 46 10.66 -4.78 -18.56
N PRO A 47 11.60 -4.27 -19.39
CA PRO A 47 12.04 -2.87 -19.31
C PRO A 47 10.89 -1.85 -19.37
N ALA A 48 9.86 -2.12 -20.17
CA ALA A 48 8.70 -1.25 -20.27
C ALA A 48 7.88 -1.22 -18.96
N ILE A 49 7.76 -2.36 -18.24
CA ILE A 49 7.07 -2.42 -16.96
C ILE A 49 7.86 -1.63 -15.90
N ILE A 50 9.18 -1.81 -15.87
CA ILE A 50 10.07 -1.08 -14.95
C ILE A 50 10.01 0.42 -15.24
N ALA A 51 10.12 0.82 -16.51
CA ALA A 51 10.06 2.23 -16.90
C ALA A 51 8.71 2.86 -16.58
N ALA A 52 7.59 2.16 -16.86
CA ALA A 52 6.25 2.63 -16.51
C ALA A 52 6.06 2.75 -14.99
N ALA A 53 6.53 1.76 -14.22
CA ALA A 53 6.45 1.80 -12.77
C ALA A 53 7.26 2.96 -12.19
N LEU A 54 8.47 3.20 -12.67
CA LEU A 54 9.30 4.33 -12.23
C LEU A 54 8.70 5.68 -12.62
N ALA A 55 8.14 5.80 -13.82
CA ALA A 55 7.49 7.02 -14.28
C ALA A 55 6.24 7.33 -13.42
N LEU A 56 5.40 6.33 -13.17
CA LEU A 56 4.21 6.49 -12.33
C LEU A 56 4.56 6.70 -10.85
N TYR A 57 5.64 6.09 -10.37
CA TYR A 57 6.19 6.40 -9.04
C TYR A 57 6.61 7.86 -8.92
N ALA A 58 7.31 8.39 -9.93
CA ALA A 58 7.71 9.80 -9.94
C ALA A 58 6.48 10.74 -9.96
N VAL A 59 5.42 10.38 -10.70
CA VAL A 59 4.15 11.14 -10.69
C VAL A 59 3.51 11.07 -9.30
N GLU A 60 3.39 9.89 -8.69
CA GLU A 60 2.84 9.72 -7.35
C GLU A 60 3.65 10.50 -6.31
N PHE A 61 4.99 10.42 -6.38
CA PHE A 61 5.87 11.15 -5.47
C PHE A 61 5.64 12.67 -5.51
N VAL A 62 5.36 13.23 -6.68
CA VAL A 62 5.01 14.67 -6.82
C VAL A 62 3.57 14.93 -6.38
N ALA A 63 2.64 14.06 -6.77
CA ALA A 63 1.23 14.14 -6.43
C ALA A 63 1.02 14.22 -4.92
N ASP A 64 1.69 13.37 -4.19
CA ASP A 64 1.67 13.27 -2.73
C ASP A 64 2.10 14.54 -2.00
N LYS A 65 2.73 15.48 -2.66
CA LYS A 65 3.21 16.75 -2.08
C LYS A 65 2.26 17.93 -2.29
N ILE A 66 1.24 17.76 -3.12
CA ILE A 66 0.26 18.79 -3.46
C ILE A 66 -1.10 18.34 -2.90
N PRO A 67 -1.61 18.91 -1.79
CA PRO A 67 -2.75 18.38 -1.03
C PRO A 67 -4.01 18.10 -1.83
N TRP A 68 -4.39 18.97 -2.78
CA TRP A 68 -5.58 18.77 -3.61
C TRP A 68 -5.35 17.67 -4.67
N PHE A 69 -4.13 17.57 -5.21
CA PHE A 69 -3.78 16.56 -6.20
C PHE A 69 -3.63 15.19 -5.55
N ASP A 70 -3.03 15.12 -4.37
CA ASP A 70 -2.98 13.95 -3.50
C ASP A 70 -4.38 13.34 -3.28
N SER A 71 -5.36 14.16 -2.93
CA SER A 71 -6.74 13.69 -2.73
C SER A 71 -7.39 13.11 -4.00
N VAL A 72 -7.15 13.71 -5.16
CA VAL A 72 -7.65 13.19 -6.46
C VAL A 72 -6.92 11.90 -6.84
N TRP A 73 -5.60 11.87 -6.62
CA TRP A 73 -4.76 10.71 -6.89
C TRP A 73 -5.17 9.53 -6.02
N ASP A 74 -5.38 9.74 -4.73
CA ASP A 74 -5.86 8.72 -3.81
C ASP A 74 -7.27 8.19 -4.19
N ALA A 75 -8.16 9.05 -4.68
CA ALA A 75 -9.47 8.62 -5.15
C ALA A 75 -9.37 7.63 -6.34
N VAL A 76 -8.50 7.89 -7.31
CA VAL A 76 -8.22 6.97 -8.43
C VAL A 76 -7.59 5.67 -7.89
N HIS A 77 -6.65 5.78 -6.95
CA HIS A 77 -5.92 4.66 -6.39
C HIS A 77 -6.75 3.78 -5.44
N THR A 78 -7.93 4.23 -5.02
CA THR A 78 -8.91 3.39 -4.32
C THR A 78 -9.33 2.16 -5.14
N ILE A 79 -9.21 2.24 -6.48
CA ILE A 79 -9.46 1.11 -7.40
C ILE A 79 -8.14 0.45 -7.82
N VAL A 80 -7.14 1.25 -8.16
CA VAL A 80 -5.86 0.76 -8.71
C VAL A 80 -5.09 -0.11 -7.72
N ARG A 81 -4.98 0.33 -6.46
CA ARG A 81 -4.17 -0.38 -5.44
C ARG A 81 -4.73 -1.75 -5.04
N PRO A 82 -6.04 -1.94 -4.78
CA PRO A 82 -6.55 -3.29 -4.51
C PRO A 82 -6.39 -4.23 -5.70
N ILE A 83 -6.58 -3.75 -6.93
CA ILE A 83 -6.35 -4.58 -8.13
C ILE A 83 -4.86 -4.93 -8.24
N GLY A 84 -3.99 -3.95 -8.14
CA GLY A 84 -2.53 -4.16 -8.17
C GLY A 84 -2.03 -5.08 -7.07
N GLY A 85 -2.52 -4.88 -5.83
CA GLY A 85 -2.20 -5.74 -4.69
C GLY A 85 -2.68 -7.18 -4.87
N ALA A 86 -3.85 -7.37 -5.49
CA ALA A 86 -4.36 -8.69 -5.84
C ALA A 86 -3.46 -9.39 -6.87
N LEU A 87 -3.05 -8.67 -7.93
CA LEU A 87 -2.16 -9.19 -8.96
C LEU A 87 -0.77 -9.53 -8.42
N VAL A 88 -0.19 -8.64 -7.61
CA VAL A 88 1.12 -8.88 -6.98
C VAL A 88 1.07 -10.07 -6.04
N ALA A 89 0.03 -10.20 -5.23
CA ALA A 89 -0.16 -11.31 -4.31
C ALA A 89 -0.35 -12.65 -5.04
N ALA A 90 -1.16 -12.68 -6.09
CA ALA A 90 -1.35 -13.86 -6.93
C ALA A 90 -0.04 -14.29 -7.60
N THR A 91 0.74 -13.32 -8.10
CA THR A 91 2.06 -13.57 -8.69
C THR A 91 3.05 -14.10 -7.63
N ALA A 92 3.08 -13.49 -6.44
CA ALA A 92 3.98 -13.90 -5.36
C ALA A 92 3.72 -15.35 -4.90
N LEU A 93 2.46 -15.78 -4.89
CA LEU A 93 2.11 -17.16 -4.55
C LEU A 93 2.70 -18.16 -5.55
N GLY A 94 2.83 -17.77 -6.82
CA GLY A 94 3.36 -18.61 -7.90
C GLY A 94 2.34 -19.59 -8.47
N ALA A 95 2.84 -20.54 -9.26
CA ALA A 95 2.01 -21.55 -9.90
C ALA A 95 1.42 -22.54 -8.86
N THR A 96 0.14 -22.36 -8.57
CA THR A 96 -0.63 -23.16 -7.61
C THR A 96 -2.00 -23.50 -8.20
N SER A 97 -2.90 -24.07 -7.40
CA SER A 97 -4.26 -24.31 -7.84
C SER A 97 -5.02 -22.99 -8.10
N PRO A 98 -5.97 -22.95 -9.05
CA PRO A 98 -6.79 -21.77 -9.30
C PRO A 98 -7.46 -21.20 -8.04
N VAL A 99 -7.88 -22.09 -7.14
CA VAL A 99 -8.49 -21.69 -5.85
C VAL A 99 -7.49 -20.97 -4.96
N ALA A 100 -6.26 -21.48 -4.83
CA ALA A 100 -5.23 -20.81 -4.02
C ALA A 100 -4.83 -19.46 -4.59
N THR A 101 -4.71 -19.36 -5.93
CA THR A 101 -4.44 -18.10 -6.62
C THR A 101 -5.56 -17.06 -6.38
N ALA A 102 -6.82 -17.49 -6.47
CA ALA A 102 -7.97 -16.61 -6.20
C ALA A 102 -7.99 -16.14 -4.73
N LEU A 103 -7.71 -17.03 -3.79
CA LEU A 103 -7.62 -16.67 -2.37
C LEU A 103 -6.47 -15.70 -2.09
N ALA A 104 -5.31 -15.90 -2.72
CA ALA A 104 -4.19 -14.97 -2.60
C ALA A 104 -4.53 -13.59 -3.19
N ALA A 105 -5.21 -13.55 -4.33
CA ALA A 105 -5.67 -12.31 -4.96
C ALA A 105 -6.68 -11.58 -4.05
N LEU A 106 -7.67 -12.27 -3.51
CA LEU A 106 -8.65 -11.68 -2.58
C LEU A 106 -7.98 -11.16 -1.31
N LEU A 107 -7.09 -11.93 -0.72
CA LEU A 107 -6.33 -11.52 0.46
C LEU A 107 -5.45 -10.31 0.15
N GLY A 108 -4.70 -10.36 -0.95
CA GLY A 108 -3.79 -9.29 -1.35
C GLY A 108 -4.53 -8.00 -1.67
N GLY A 109 -5.63 -8.08 -2.41
CA GLY A 109 -6.48 -6.92 -2.71
C GLY A 109 -7.09 -6.31 -1.45
N SER A 110 -7.54 -7.14 -0.50
CA SER A 110 -8.09 -6.69 0.77
C SER A 110 -7.05 -6.00 1.66
N ILE A 111 -5.83 -6.55 1.73
CA ILE A 111 -4.71 -5.94 2.47
C ILE A 111 -4.33 -4.61 1.83
N ALA A 112 -4.14 -4.57 0.51
CA ALA A 112 -3.78 -3.36 -0.22
C ALA A 112 -4.86 -2.27 -0.06
N MET A 113 -6.15 -2.63 -0.12
CA MET A 113 -7.25 -1.70 0.12
C MET A 113 -7.23 -1.15 1.55
N THR A 114 -7.05 -2.01 2.55
CA THR A 114 -6.99 -1.59 3.96
C THR A 114 -5.83 -0.63 4.19
N THR A 115 -4.65 -0.96 3.66
CA THR A 115 -3.46 -0.12 3.76
C THR A 115 -3.68 1.22 3.06
N HIS A 116 -4.22 1.20 1.84
CA HIS A 116 -4.52 2.42 1.08
C HIS A 116 -5.52 3.34 1.80
N VAL A 117 -6.65 2.81 2.26
CA VAL A 117 -7.67 3.61 2.96
C VAL A 117 -7.10 4.23 4.23
N THR A 118 -6.24 3.51 4.94
CA THR A 118 -5.57 4.07 6.13
C THR A 118 -4.59 5.17 5.76
N LYS A 119 -3.77 4.98 4.70
CA LYS A 119 -2.90 6.01 4.14
C LYS A 119 -3.70 7.26 3.78
N ALA A 120 -4.71 7.12 2.93
CA ALA A 120 -5.56 8.22 2.46
C ALA A 120 -6.25 8.96 3.63
N GLY A 121 -6.77 8.22 4.61
CA GLY A 121 -7.38 8.81 5.81
C GLY A 121 -6.38 9.58 6.68
N THR A 122 -5.17 9.07 6.85
CA THR A 122 -4.08 9.75 7.60
C THR A 122 -3.66 11.04 6.87
N ARG A 123 -3.52 10.98 5.54
CA ARG A 123 -3.19 12.15 4.72
C ARG A 123 -4.31 13.18 4.71
N ALA A 124 -5.57 12.76 4.59
CA ALA A 124 -6.70 13.66 4.70
C ALA A 124 -6.71 14.40 6.05
N ALA A 125 -6.36 13.72 7.14
CA ALA A 125 -6.20 14.36 8.45
C ALA A 125 -5.00 15.32 8.49
N ALA A 126 -3.86 14.95 7.90
CA ALA A 126 -2.67 15.80 7.82
C ALA A 126 -2.92 17.05 6.96
N ASN A 127 -3.66 16.91 5.86
CA ASN A 127 -4.03 18.01 4.95
C ASN A 127 -4.96 19.06 5.61
N THR A 128 -5.58 18.75 6.77
CA THR A 128 -6.31 19.74 7.56
C THR A 128 -5.40 20.60 8.43
N SER A 129 -4.13 20.22 8.58
CA SER A 129 -3.12 21.02 9.29
C SER A 129 -2.61 22.15 8.39
N PRO A 130 -2.38 23.36 8.91
CA PRO A 130 -1.83 24.46 8.13
C PRO A 130 -0.35 24.26 7.73
N GLU A 131 0.28 23.20 8.19
CA GLU A 131 1.70 22.92 7.97
C GLU A 131 1.92 21.91 6.83
N PRO A 132 2.58 22.28 5.71
CA PRO A 132 2.88 21.36 4.61
C PRO A 132 3.94 20.30 4.96
N PHE A 133 4.71 20.52 6.02
CA PHE A 133 5.85 19.67 6.40
C PHE A 133 5.42 18.27 6.84
N SER A 134 4.31 18.14 7.58
CA SER A 134 3.80 16.85 8.03
C SER A 134 3.43 15.92 6.88
N ASN A 135 2.85 16.48 5.81
CA ASN A 135 2.48 15.71 4.62
C ASN A 135 3.71 15.20 3.85
N TRP A 136 4.78 16.00 3.80
CA TRP A 136 6.04 15.61 3.16
C TRP A 136 6.73 14.47 3.91
N VAL A 137 6.77 14.54 5.25
CA VAL A 137 7.35 13.48 6.09
C VAL A 137 6.58 12.18 5.95
N LEU A 138 5.25 12.25 5.93
CA LEU A 138 4.39 11.08 5.71
C LEU A 138 4.67 10.46 4.33
N SER A 139 4.71 11.28 3.26
CA SER A 139 4.97 10.81 1.90
C SER A 139 6.28 10.05 1.80
N VAL A 140 7.38 10.66 2.24
CA VAL A 140 8.70 10.03 2.19
C VAL A 140 8.75 8.77 3.07
N GLY A 141 8.13 8.82 4.26
CA GLY A 141 8.06 7.67 5.16
C GLY A 141 7.33 6.48 4.54
N GLU A 142 6.20 6.71 3.89
CA GLU A 142 5.42 5.70 3.18
C GLU A 142 6.21 5.05 2.05
N ASP A 143 6.92 5.86 1.25
CA ASP A 143 7.75 5.38 0.16
C ASP A 143 8.92 4.52 0.66
N VAL A 144 9.62 4.98 1.72
CA VAL A 144 10.70 4.20 2.35
C VAL A 144 10.18 2.87 2.87
N VAL A 145 8.99 2.86 3.51
CA VAL A 145 8.37 1.63 3.99
C VAL A 145 7.96 0.73 2.82
N ALA A 146 7.35 1.27 1.76
CA ALA A 146 6.93 0.49 0.60
C ALA A 146 8.12 -0.18 -0.09
N VAL A 147 9.19 0.57 -0.36
CA VAL A 147 10.44 0.06 -0.95
C VAL A 147 11.10 -0.95 -0.02
N GLY A 148 11.25 -0.60 1.26
CA GLY A 148 11.91 -1.45 2.25
C GLY A 148 11.19 -2.79 2.47
N ILE A 149 9.87 -2.78 2.62
CA ILE A 149 9.05 -4.00 2.78
C ILE A 149 9.08 -4.83 1.49
N SER A 150 8.99 -4.20 0.31
CA SER A 150 9.08 -4.92 -0.96
C SER A 150 10.41 -5.65 -1.11
N TYR A 151 11.51 -4.96 -0.85
CA TYR A 151 12.85 -5.56 -0.90
C TYR A 151 13.04 -6.65 0.18
N ALA A 152 12.59 -6.39 1.41
CA ALA A 152 12.65 -7.37 2.49
C ALA A 152 11.81 -8.62 2.20
N ALA A 153 10.67 -8.47 1.53
CA ALA A 153 9.83 -9.61 1.13
C ALA A 153 10.52 -10.55 0.16
N LEU A 154 11.46 -10.05 -0.64
CA LEU A 154 12.24 -10.87 -1.57
C LEU A 154 13.39 -11.60 -0.88
N ASN A 155 14.08 -10.96 0.08
CA ASN A 155 15.25 -11.50 0.76
C ASN A 155 14.91 -12.29 2.04
N HIS A 156 13.97 -11.78 2.83
CA HIS A 156 13.60 -12.31 4.14
C HIS A 156 12.07 -12.36 4.29
N PRO A 157 11.37 -13.21 3.51
CA PRO A 157 9.90 -13.17 3.40
C PRO A 157 9.17 -13.36 4.73
N ILE A 158 9.68 -14.21 5.62
CA ILE A 158 9.06 -14.45 6.94
C ILE A 158 9.18 -13.21 7.83
N ALA A 159 10.37 -12.59 7.88
CA ALA A 159 10.57 -11.37 8.65
C ALA A 159 9.74 -10.22 8.09
N ALA A 160 9.71 -10.07 6.77
CA ALA A 160 8.89 -9.06 6.09
C ALA A 160 7.38 -9.28 6.37
N ALA A 161 6.92 -10.53 6.38
CA ALA A 161 5.54 -10.86 6.73
C ALA A 161 5.21 -10.46 8.18
N ALA A 162 6.08 -10.77 9.13
CA ALA A 162 5.89 -10.38 10.53
C ALA A 162 5.81 -8.85 10.69
N VAL A 163 6.72 -8.10 10.06
CA VAL A 163 6.72 -6.64 10.07
C VAL A 163 5.46 -6.09 9.39
N ALA A 164 5.08 -6.61 8.22
CA ALA A 164 3.89 -6.17 7.50
C ALA A 164 2.60 -6.43 8.30
N ILE A 165 2.49 -7.57 8.97
CA ILE A 165 1.35 -7.88 9.86
C ILE A 165 1.28 -6.90 11.03
N MET A 166 2.42 -6.60 11.64
CA MET A 166 2.50 -5.62 12.74
C MET A 166 2.09 -4.23 12.27
N LEU A 167 2.59 -3.77 11.12
CA LEU A 167 2.23 -2.48 10.55
C LEU A 167 0.75 -2.44 10.13
N LEU A 168 0.21 -3.52 9.54
CA LEU A 168 -1.20 -3.63 9.18
C LEU A 168 -2.10 -3.54 10.43
N ALA A 169 -1.73 -4.22 11.51
CA ALA A 169 -2.45 -4.12 12.77
C ALA A 169 -2.43 -2.69 13.33
N LEU A 170 -1.28 -2.02 13.26
CA LEU A 170 -1.15 -0.60 13.65
C LEU A 170 -2.01 0.31 12.76
N PHE A 171 -2.05 0.06 11.46
CA PHE A 171 -2.88 0.80 10.51
C PHE A 171 -4.36 0.63 10.82
N ILE A 172 -4.83 -0.59 11.05
CA ILE A 172 -6.22 -0.89 11.44
C ILE A 172 -6.57 -0.20 12.78
N ALA A 173 -5.67 -0.26 13.75
CA ALA A 173 -5.86 0.43 15.03
C ALA A 173 -5.99 1.95 14.82
N THR A 174 -5.10 2.56 14.06
CA THR A 174 -5.11 4.00 13.75
C THR A 174 -6.39 4.40 13.02
N ALA A 175 -6.78 3.66 11.98
CA ALA A 175 -8.03 3.89 11.25
C ALA A 175 -9.25 3.82 12.17
N SER A 176 -9.29 2.82 13.07
CA SER A 176 -10.39 2.67 14.05
C SER A 176 -10.47 3.85 15.02
N LEU A 177 -9.33 4.38 15.46
CA LEU A 177 -9.26 5.55 16.34
C LEU A 177 -9.76 6.82 15.62
N ILE A 178 -9.34 7.03 14.37
CA ILE A 178 -9.78 8.16 13.54
C ILE A 178 -11.30 8.11 13.33
N VAL A 179 -11.85 6.95 12.97
CA VAL A 179 -13.31 6.77 12.78
C VAL A 179 -14.06 7.02 14.09
N ARG A 180 -13.59 6.48 15.22
CA ARG A 180 -14.22 6.71 16.53
C ARG A 180 -14.19 8.19 16.93
N TRP A 181 -13.08 8.88 16.69
CA TRP A 181 -12.95 10.30 16.96
C TRP A 181 -13.89 11.14 16.09
N ALA A 182 -13.93 10.87 14.79
CA ALA A 182 -14.84 11.54 13.86
C ALA A 182 -16.30 11.36 14.27
N ARG A 183 -16.75 10.12 14.55
CA ARG A 183 -18.11 9.82 15.01
C ARG A 183 -18.46 10.58 16.31
N ARG A 184 -17.55 10.68 17.26
CA ARG A 184 -17.77 11.42 18.51
C ARG A 184 -17.91 12.92 18.28
N ARG A 185 -17.17 13.50 17.35
CA ARG A 185 -17.30 14.93 16.98
C ARG A 185 -18.64 15.22 16.32
N PHE A 186 -19.05 14.42 15.34
CA PHE A 186 -20.34 14.59 14.67
C PHE A 186 -21.53 14.40 15.63
N ALA A 187 -21.49 13.43 16.51
CA ALA A 187 -22.54 13.24 17.51
C ALA A 187 -22.70 14.46 18.44
N ARG A 188 -21.59 15.07 18.89
CA ARG A 188 -21.64 16.28 19.72
C ARG A 188 -22.21 17.49 18.97
N GLN A 189 -21.93 17.66 17.70
CA GLN A 189 -22.50 18.76 16.90
C GLN A 189 -24.00 18.62 16.70
N HIS A 190 -24.51 17.41 16.53
CA HIS A 190 -25.95 17.15 16.43
C HIS A 190 -26.69 17.46 17.74
N LEU A 191 -26.10 17.12 18.89
CA LEU A 191 -26.70 17.44 20.21
C LEU A 191 -26.72 18.96 20.45
N TYR A 192 -25.67 19.67 20.08
CA TYR A 192 -25.61 21.15 20.24
C TYR A 192 -26.66 21.85 19.38
N LYS A 193 -26.86 21.43 18.11
CA LYS A 193 -27.92 21.96 17.26
C LYS A 193 -29.34 21.72 17.79
N LYS A 194 -29.55 20.59 18.46
CA LYS A 194 -30.89 20.22 19.01
C LYS A 194 -31.21 20.95 20.31
N CYS A 195 -30.21 21.46 21.05
CA CYS A 195 -30.43 22.28 22.26
C CYS A 195 -30.52 23.78 21.99
N SER A 196 -30.18 24.24 20.74
CA SER A 196 -30.23 25.66 20.35
C SER A 196 -31.44 26.01 19.48
N SER A 197 -32.30 25.04 19.18
CA SER A 197 -33.62 25.19 18.54
C SER A 197 -34.73 25.01 19.55
#